data_2c31346a328bbf4d28335036f027c51f
#
_entry.id   2c31346a328bbf4d28335036f027c51f
#
_cell.length_a   1.000
_cell.length_b   1.000
_cell.length_c   1.000
_cell.angle_alpha   90.00
_cell.angle_beta   90.00
_cell.angle_gamma   90.00
#
_symmetry.space_group_name_H-M   'P 1'
#
loop_
_entity.id
_entity.type
_entity.pdbx_description
1 polymer ?
#
loop_
_entity_poly.entity_id
_entity_poly.type
_entity_poly.pdbx_seq_one_letter_code
_entity_poly.pdbx_strand_id
1 'polypeptide(L)'
;MTLGVVASLGTSAYYGIRYLVPAKKEAKFTDVLVGTVSELPVNGAKEFIDNQGKKAILVNNGKEIKAFSKICTHLGCEVEWQAEKKHFFCPCHEGFFDANGKNIAGPPPRPLNEYKVTVKDDNIFVALKEV
;
A
#
# COMPACT_ATOMS: atom_id res chain seq x y z
N MET A 1 17.16 -52.67 11.89
CA MET A 1 15.88 -51.96 12.11
C MET A 1 15.99 -50.51 12.57
N THR A 2 17.09 -50.10 13.21
CA THR A 2 17.27 -48.72 13.74
C THR A 2 17.40 -47.65 12.66
N LEU A 3 18.06 -47.94 11.54
CA LEU A 3 18.30 -46.95 10.48
C LEU A 3 16.99 -46.48 9.80
N GLY A 4 16.01 -47.38 9.60
CA GLY A 4 14.70 -47.05 9.00
C GLY A 4 13.84 -46.18 9.89
N VAL A 5 13.87 -46.36 11.20
CA VAL A 5 13.09 -45.57 12.17
C VAL A 5 13.64 -44.14 12.24
N VAL A 6 14.98 -43.96 12.27
CA VAL A 6 15.59 -42.61 12.27
C VAL A 6 15.29 -41.85 10.97
N ALA A 7 15.35 -42.53 9.82
CA ALA A 7 15.00 -41.90 8.53
C ALA A 7 13.55 -41.47 8.47
N SER A 8 12.60 -42.30 8.97
CA SER A 8 11.18 -41.96 8.96
C SER A 8 10.81 -40.84 9.90
N LEU A 9 11.43 -40.79 11.09
CA LEU A 9 11.25 -39.67 12.03
C LEU A 9 11.81 -38.37 11.48
N GLY A 10 12.98 -38.43 10.83
CA GLY A 10 13.60 -37.25 10.20
C GLY A 10 12.75 -36.68 9.07
N THR A 11 12.20 -37.53 8.19
CA THR A 11 11.31 -37.08 7.11
C THR A 11 10.00 -36.51 7.65
N SER A 12 9.40 -37.16 8.65
CA SER A 12 8.16 -36.65 9.27
C SER A 12 8.38 -35.29 9.95
N ALA A 13 9.49 -35.14 10.67
CA ALA A 13 9.84 -33.85 11.28
C ALA A 13 10.09 -32.76 10.21
N TYR A 14 10.81 -33.09 9.13
CA TYR A 14 11.07 -32.16 8.03
C TYR A 14 9.77 -31.66 7.38
N TYR A 15 8.86 -32.55 7.02
CA TYR A 15 7.59 -32.17 6.42
C TYR A 15 6.67 -31.46 7.41
N GLY A 16 6.68 -31.85 8.69
CA GLY A 16 5.96 -31.14 9.76
C GLY A 16 6.42 -29.70 9.93
N ILE A 17 7.72 -29.48 9.99
CA ILE A 17 8.29 -28.12 10.06
C ILE A 17 7.94 -27.32 8.81
N ARG A 18 8.07 -27.92 7.63
CA ARG A 18 7.77 -27.24 6.36
C ARG A 18 6.27 -26.89 6.20
N TYR A 19 5.39 -27.67 6.81
CA TYR A 19 3.95 -27.37 6.85
C TYR A 19 3.63 -26.22 7.82
N LEU A 20 4.33 -26.18 8.96
CA LEU A 20 4.14 -25.15 10.00
C LEU A 20 4.84 -23.81 9.66
N VAL A 21 5.90 -23.84 8.84
CA VAL A 21 6.60 -22.63 8.39
C VAL A 21 6.09 -22.26 6.98
N PRO A 22 5.18 -21.30 6.86
CA PRO A 22 4.68 -20.91 5.55
C PRO A 22 5.82 -20.34 4.71
N ALA A 23 5.94 -20.83 3.48
CA ALA A 23 6.88 -20.28 2.52
C ALA A 23 6.57 -18.78 2.32
N LYS A 24 7.54 -17.92 2.60
CA LYS A 24 7.42 -16.47 2.38
C LYS A 24 7.25 -16.24 0.88
N LYS A 25 6.00 -16.06 0.43
CA LYS A 25 5.74 -15.66 -0.96
C LYS A 25 6.26 -14.24 -1.14
N GLU A 26 7.24 -14.07 -1.99
CA GLU A 26 7.67 -12.73 -2.40
C GLU A 26 6.52 -12.07 -3.16
N ALA A 27 6.12 -10.89 -2.68
CA ALA A 27 5.09 -10.11 -3.37
C ALA A 27 5.69 -9.60 -4.69
N LYS A 28 5.10 -10.00 -5.80
CA LYS A 28 5.42 -9.43 -7.11
C LYS A 28 4.67 -8.13 -7.28
N PHE A 29 5.31 -7.14 -7.89
CA PHE A 29 4.74 -5.84 -8.19
C PHE A 29 4.88 -5.56 -9.67
N THR A 30 3.85 -4.96 -10.25
CA THR A 30 3.82 -4.50 -11.64
C THR A 30 3.64 -2.98 -11.65
N ASP A 31 4.46 -2.28 -12.41
CA ASP A 31 4.35 -0.83 -12.59
C ASP A 31 3.20 -0.54 -13.56
N VAL A 32 2.17 0.14 -13.07
CA VAL A 32 0.98 0.52 -13.83
C VAL A 32 1.01 2.02 -14.09
N LEU A 33 0.81 2.43 -15.35
CA LEU A 33 0.66 3.84 -15.72
C LEU A 33 -0.66 4.38 -15.16
N VAL A 34 -0.61 5.39 -14.31
CA VAL A 34 -1.78 6.00 -13.66
C VAL A 34 -2.10 7.38 -14.22
N GLY A 35 -1.12 8.10 -14.73
CA GLY A 35 -1.33 9.43 -15.29
C GLY A 35 -0.03 10.10 -15.69
N THR A 36 -0.09 11.41 -15.91
CA THR A 36 1.05 12.24 -16.27
C THR A 36 1.28 13.34 -15.25
N VAL A 37 2.52 13.81 -15.14
CA VAL A 37 2.87 14.94 -14.25
C VAL A 37 2.16 16.21 -14.69
N SER A 38 2.05 16.43 -16.01
CA SER A 38 1.35 17.58 -16.59
C SER A 38 -0.13 17.66 -16.23
N GLU A 39 -0.79 16.50 -15.96
CA GLU A 39 -2.18 16.44 -15.50
C GLU A 39 -2.35 16.66 -13.99
N LEU A 40 -1.25 16.65 -13.21
CA LEU A 40 -1.29 16.66 -11.76
C LEU A 40 -0.62 17.92 -11.19
N PRO A 41 -1.31 19.06 -11.12
CA PRO A 41 -0.75 20.32 -10.60
C PRO A 41 -0.35 20.19 -9.13
N VAL A 42 0.45 21.13 -8.65
CA VAL A 42 0.85 21.20 -7.23
C VAL A 42 -0.39 21.26 -6.33
N ASN A 43 -0.39 20.47 -5.28
CA ASN A 43 -1.52 20.16 -4.38
C ASN A 43 -2.72 19.47 -5.08
N GLY A 44 -2.60 19.16 -6.36
CA GLY A 44 -3.59 18.37 -7.08
C GLY A 44 -3.56 16.90 -6.67
N ALA A 45 -4.66 16.21 -6.98
CA ALA A 45 -4.81 14.79 -6.74
C ALA A 45 -5.53 14.10 -7.89
N LYS A 46 -5.22 12.82 -8.11
CA LYS A 46 -5.89 11.97 -9.11
C LYS A 46 -6.19 10.61 -8.49
N GLU A 47 -7.46 10.23 -8.51
CA GLU A 47 -7.88 8.92 -8.00
C GLU A 47 -7.65 7.82 -9.05
N PHE A 48 -7.37 6.62 -8.56
CA PHE A 48 -7.28 5.41 -9.37
C PHE A 48 -7.73 4.19 -8.57
N ILE A 49 -7.89 3.05 -9.24
CA ILE A 49 -8.23 1.78 -8.60
C ILE A 49 -7.02 0.86 -8.68
N ASP A 50 -6.66 0.24 -7.57
CA ASP A 50 -5.58 -0.74 -7.52
C ASP A 50 -5.99 -2.11 -8.09
N ASN A 51 -5.04 -3.04 -8.22
CA ASN A 51 -5.29 -4.39 -8.76
C ASN A 51 -6.23 -5.24 -7.88
N GLN A 52 -6.54 -4.78 -6.67
CA GLN A 52 -7.48 -5.44 -5.76
C GLN A 52 -8.86 -4.77 -5.77
N GLY A 53 -9.09 -3.80 -6.67
CA GLY A 53 -10.35 -3.05 -6.76
C GLY A 53 -10.51 -1.99 -5.67
N LYS A 54 -9.43 -1.63 -4.95
CA LYS A 54 -9.48 -0.62 -3.89
C LYS A 54 -9.15 0.76 -4.44
N LYS A 55 -9.84 1.76 -3.92
CA LYS A 55 -9.56 3.15 -4.27
C LYS A 55 -8.22 3.62 -3.72
N ALA A 56 -7.47 4.28 -4.56
CA ALA A 56 -6.18 4.88 -4.27
C ALA A 56 -6.10 6.28 -4.89
N ILE A 57 -5.13 7.07 -4.49
CA ILE A 57 -5.00 8.45 -4.88
C ILE A 57 -3.54 8.83 -5.07
N LEU A 58 -3.23 9.49 -6.19
CA LEU A 58 -2.00 10.23 -6.40
C LEU A 58 -2.16 11.65 -5.83
N VAL A 59 -1.14 12.14 -5.16
CA VAL A 59 -1.08 13.53 -4.67
C VAL A 59 0.26 14.14 -5.02
N ASN A 60 0.25 15.33 -5.61
CA ASN A 60 1.44 16.15 -5.81
C ASN A 60 1.55 17.12 -4.64
N ASN A 61 2.44 16.86 -3.69
CA ASN A 61 2.60 17.72 -2.50
C ASN A 61 3.50 18.95 -2.74
N GLY A 62 3.91 19.18 -4.00
CA GLY A 62 4.79 20.28 -4.41
C GLY A 62 6.29 19.96 -4.32
N LYS A 63 6.66 18.86 -3.67
CA LYS A 63 8.04 18.34 -3.62
C LYS A 63 8.17 17.05 -4.42
N GLU A 64 7.19 16.19 -4.30
CA GLU A 64 7.16 14.87 -4.94
C GLU A 64 5.71 14.42 -5.17
N ILE A 65 5.54 13.45 -6.05
CA ILE A 65 4.26 12.78 -6.28
C ILE A 65 4.24 11.49 -5.47
N LYS A 66 3.22 11.34 -4.65
CA LYS A 66 3.00 10.15 -3.83
C LYS A 66 1.68 9.49 -4.15
N ALA A 67 1.59 8.20 -3.90
CA ALA A 67 0.37 7.42 -4.06
C ALA A 67 -0.01 6.76 -2.73
N PHE A 68 -1.28 6.87 -2.35
CA PHE A 68 -1.80 6.31 -1.12
C PHE A 68 -3.09 5.53 -1.37
N SER A 69 -3.32 4.52 -0.54
CA SER A 69 -4.65 3.94 -0.41
C SER A 69 -5.61 4.96 0.20
N LYS A 70 -6.79 5.09 -0.36
CA LYS A 70 -7.87 5.93 0.22
C LYS A 70 -8.57 5.27 1.41
N ILE A 71 -8.07 4.15 1.90
CA ILE A 71 -8.66 3.42 3.02
C ILE A 71 -8.02 3.86 4.33
N CYS A 72 -8.84 4.47 5.20
CA CYS A 72 -8.45 4.89 6.54
C CYS A 72 -7.95 3.70 7.37
N THR A 73 -6.84 3.90 8.06
CA THR A 73 -6.19 2.85 8.85
C THR A 73 -6.86 2.57 10.20
N HIS A 74 -7.92 3.31 10.56
CA HIS A 74 -8.74 3.03 11.73
C HIS A 74 -9.73 1.88 11.45
N LEU A 75 -10.82 2.14 10.73
CA LEU A 75 -11.88 1.17 10.45
C LEU A 75 -12.25 1.07 8.97
N GLY A 76 -11.37 1.49 8.07
CA GLY A 76 -11.52 1.24 6.65
C GLY A 76 -12.42 2.22 5.89
N CYS A 77 -12.80 3.35 6.49
CA CYS A 77 -13.51 4.41 5.78
C CYS A 77 -12.66 5.04 4.69
N GLU A 78 -13.29 5.62 3.69
CA GLU A 78 -12.60 6.36 2.64
C GLU A 78 -12.11 7.71 3.15
N VAL A 79 -10.84 8.03 2.88
CA VAL A 79 -10.26 9.35 3.16
C VAL A 79 -10.37 10.26 1.96
N GLU A 80 -10.48 11.58 2.22
CA GLU A 80 -10.56 12.63 1.21
C GLU A 80 -9.34 13.53 1.27
N TRP A 81 -8.78 13.87 0.10
CA TRP A 81 -7.71 14.86 0.01
C TRP A 81 -8.28 16.27 0.01
N GLN A 82 -7.84 17.09 0.95
CA GLN A 82 -8.19 18.51 1.05
C GLN A 82 -6.98 19.36 0.59
N ALA A 83 -6.99 19.72 -0.69
CA ALA A 83 -5.87 20.41 -1.35
C ALA A 83 -5.48 21.74 -0.68
N GLU A 84 -6.47 22.52 -0.23
CA GLU A 84 -6.25 23.81 0.44
C GLU A 84 -5.52 23.65 1.78
N LYS A 85 -5.84 22.60 2.51
CA LYS A 85 -5.27 22.29 3.82
C LYS A 85 -4.05 21.37 3.75
N LYS A 86 -3.78 20.80 2.57
CA LYS A 86 -2.69 19.86 2.30
C LYS A 86 -2.69 18.65 3.24
N HIS A 87 -3.86 18.10 3.50
CA HIS A 87 -4.01 16.92 4.34
C HIS A 87 -5.13 16.00 3.84
N PHE A 88 -5.11 14.75 4.30
CA PHE A 88 -6.23 13.83 4.15
C PHE A 88 -7.13 13.88 5.38
N PHE A 89 -8.42 13.81 5.15
CA PHE A 89 -9.46 13.78 6.15
C PHE A 89 -10.29 12.50 6.04
N CYS A 90 -10.52 11.85 7.17
CA CYS A 90 -11.44 10.71 7.28
C CYS A 90 -12.70 11.16 8.01
N PRO A 91 -13.87 11.22 7.34
CA PRO A 91 -15.08 11.81 7.93
C PRO A 91 -15.74 10.92 8.99
N CYS A 92 -15.44 9.61 9.00
CA CYS A 92 -16.13 8.70 9.91
C CYS A 92 -15.82 8.95 11.39
N HIS A 93 -14.56 9.24 11.72
CA HIS A 93 -14.12 9.44 13.11
C HIS A 93 -13.10 10.59 13.22
N GLU A 94 -13.17 11.56 12.33
CA GLU A 94 -12.33 12.76 12.31
C GLU A 94 -10.82 12.42 12.38
N GLY A 95 -10.39 11.47 11.55
CA GLY A 95 -8.98 11.12 11.38
C GLY A 95 -8.30 12.05 10.38
N PHE A 96 -7.08 12.48 10.68
CA PHE A 96 -6.29 13.37 9.82
C PHE A 96 -4.93 12.76 9.51
N PHE A 97 -4.50 12.93 8.24
CA PHE A 97 -3.17 12.54 7.81
C PHE A 97 -2.56 13.70 7.02
N ASP A 98 -1.27 13.92 7.20
CA ASP A 98 -0.56 14.96 6.44
C ASP A 98 -0.39 14.60 4.94
N ALA A 99 0.23 15.51 4.17
CA ALA A 99 0.49 15.30 2.75
C ALA A 99 1.43 14.12 2.43
N ASN A 100 2.10 13.56 3.43
CA ASN A 100 2.93 12.36 3.32
C ASN A 100 2.21 11.10 3.82
N GLY A 101 0.90 11.19 4.08
CA GLY A 101 0.10 10.07 4.56
C GLY A 101 0.30 9.72 6.03
N LYS A 102 1.08 10.49 6.79
CA LYS A 102 1.33 10.26 8.22
C LYS A 102 0.10 10.69 9.03
N ASN A 103 -0.37 9.84 9.93
CA ASN A 103 -1.46 10.18 10.84
C ASN A 103 -1.02 11.29 11.83
N ILE A 104 -1.78 12.38 11.89
CA ILE A 104 -1.46 13.58 12.69
C ILE A 104 -2.51 13.88 13.75
N ALA A 105 -3.75 13.43 13.58
CA ALA A 105 -4.80 13.59 14.58
C ALA A 105 -5.91 12.54 14.39
N GLY A 106 -6.68 12.32 15.47
CA GLY A 106 -7.79 11.38 15.51
C GLY A 106 -7.34 9.94 15.79
N PRO A 107 -8.24 8.97 15.63
CA PRO A 107 -8.02 7.58 16.04
C PRO A 107 -7.15 6.73 15.11
N PRO A 108 -6.77 7.11 13.86
CA PRO A 108 -5.95 6.25 13.01
C PRO A 108 -4.62 5.86 13.68
N PRO A 109 -4.33 4.54 13.85
CA PRO A 109 -3.16 4.10 14.63
C PRO A 109 -1.85 4.15 13.85
N ARG A 110 -1.89 4.29 12.53
CA ARG A 110 -0.73 4.25 11.65
C ARG A 110 -0.95 5.07 10.37
N PRO A 111 0.13 5.42 9.63
CA PRO A 111 0.03 6.11 8.35
C PRO A 111 -0.85 5.39 7.32
N LEU A 112 -1.31 6.11 6.30
CA LEU A 112 -1.93 5.53 5.11
C LEU A 112 -0.96 4.55 4.44
N ASN A 113 -1.50 3.50 3.83
CA ASN A 113 -0.68 2.59 3.02
C ASN A 113 -0.21 3.35 1.78
N GLU A 114 1.11 3.43 1.61
CA GLU A 114 1.76 4.09 0.49
C GLU A 114 2.11 3.07 -0.59
N TYR A 115 1.92 3.45 -1.86
CA TYR A 115 2.40 2.72 -3.02
C TYR A 115 3.68 3.37 -3.53
N LYS A 116 4.61 2.57 -4.04
CA LYS A 116 5.82 3.09 -4.67
C LYS A 116 5.46 3.77 -5.99
N VAL A 117 5.87 5.03 -6.13
CA VAL A 117 5.71 5.82 -7.36
C VAL A 117 7.04 5.93 -8.08
N THR A 118 7.01 5.81 -9.39
CA THR A 118 8.15 6.07 -10.28
C THR A 118 7.69 7.02 -11.38
N VAL A 119 8.40 8.13 -11.55
CA VAL A 119 8.16 9.07 -12.65
C VAL A 119 9.23 8.85 -13.70
N LYS A 120 8.82 8.63 -14.95
CA LYS A 120 9.70 8.52 -16.11
C LYS A 120 9.18 9.46 -17.19
N ASP A 121 10.01 10.40 -17.60
CA ASP A 121 9.63 11.51 -18.46
C ASP A 121 8.43 12.26 -17.86
N ASP A 122 7.28 12.27 -18.49
CA ASP A 122 6.04 12.86 -17.97
C ASP A 122 5.08 11.81 -17.37
N ASN A 123 5.42 10.52 -17.44
CA ASN A 123 4.53 9.43 -17.03
C ASN A 123 4.73 9.05 -15.58
N ILE A 124 3.61 8.85 -14.86
CA ILE A 124 3.56 8.43 -13.45
C ILE A 124 3.16 6.96 -13.39
N PHE A 125 4.07 6.12 -12.91
CA PHE A 125 3.85 4.70 -12.68
C PHE A 125 3.71 4.43 -11.19
N VAL A 126 2.78 3.55 -10.86
CA VAL A 126 2.56 3.07 -9.50
C VAL A 126 2.79 1.56 -9.45
N ALA A 127 3.65 1.10 -8.53
CA ALA A 127 3.90 -0.31 -8.32
C ALA A 127 2.73 -0.93 -7.55
N LEU A 128 1.91 -1.71 -8.26
CA LEU A 128 0.77 -2.43 -7.71
C LEU A 128 1.11 -3.89 -7.51
N LYS A 129 0.69 -4.46 -6.37
CA LYS A 129 0.91 -5.87 -6.06
C LYS A 129 0.11 -6.74 -7.01
N GLU A 130 0.75 -7.76 -7.61
CA GLU A 130 0.04 -8.78 -8.39
C GLU A 130 -0.91 -9.57 -7.49
N VAL A 131 -2.08 -9.89 -8.04
CA VAL A 131 -3.15 -10.63 -7.33
C VAL A 131 -2.93 -12.15 -7.46
#